data_3ab578634ba747e75d6772881d47f4fc
#
_entry.id   3ab578634ba747e75d6772881d47f4fc
#
_cell.length_a   1.000
_cell.length_b   1.000
_cell.length_c   1.000
_cell.angle_alpha   90.00
_cell.angle_beta   90.00
_cell.angle_gamma   90.00
#
_symmetry.space_group_name_H-M   'P 1'
#
loop_
_entity.id
_entity.type
_entity.pdbx_description
1 polymer ?
#
loop_
_entity_poly.entity_id
_entity_poly.type
_entity_poly.pdbx_seq_one_letter_code
_entity_poly.pdbx_strand_id
1 'polypeptide(L)'
;MKAIKRITALALCALMLLGLLSGCGEKKQGDEKFVLNVSVCNVIDSLDPAMNTDTDADSVFYALYENLMRESDDGSGEVTLTNGMAKEYTEETNYDGSVTYRFTLRSTARWSDGEKVTADDFVYAWQRLADPATDSPNHALMSVVAGYDDVRGTGER
;
A
#
# COMPACT_ATOMS: atom_id res chain seq x y z
N MET A 1 63.75 -37.88 -6.46
CA MET A 1 62.85 -37.38 -7.51
C MET A 1 61.37 -37.61 -7.22
N LYS A 2 60.88 -38.73 -6.68
CA LYS A 2 59.46 -38.99 -6.40
C LYS A 2 58.91 -38.09 -5.24
N ALA A 3 59.71 -37.80 -4.21
CA ALA A 3 59.31 -36.96 -3.08
C ALA A 3 59.11 -35.47 -3.49
N ILE A 4 59.97 -34.93 -4.33
CA ILE A 4 59.92 -33.55 -4.82
C ILE A 4 58.62 -33.38 -5.67
N LYS A 5 58.28 -34.32 -6.54
CA LYS A 5 57.05 -34.26 -7.35
C LYS A 5 55.78 -34.31 -6.51
N ARG A 6 55.78 -35.00 -5.36
CA ARG A 6 54.65 -35.02 -4.42
C ARG A 6 54.50 -33.71 -3.66
N ILE A 7 55.60 -33.11 -3.27
CA ILE A 7 55.62 -31.81 -2.57
C ILE A 7 55.15 -30.69 -3.51
N THR A 8 55.58 -30.68 -4.77
CA THR A 8 55.11 -29.70 -5.75
C THR A 8 53.62 -29.85 -6.08
N ALA A 9 53.14 -31.09 -6.17
CA ALA A 9 51.70 -31.34 -6.41
C ALA A 9 50.81 -30.87 -5.22
N LEU A 10 51.25 -31.14 -3.99
CA LEU A 10 50.55 -30.65 -2.79
C LEU A 10 50.56 -29.13 -2.66
N ALA A 11 51.66 -28.48 -3.00
CA ALA A 11 51.75 -27.00 -3.01
C ALA A 11 50.85 -26.39 -4.07
N LEU A 12 50.74 -27.01 -5.26
CA LEU A 12 49.82 -26.54 -6.31
C LEU A 12 48.34 -26.69 -5.93
N CYS A 13 48.00 -27.79 -5.30
CA CYS A 13 46.61 -28.00 -4.77
C CYS A 13 46.28 -27.01 -3.66
N ALA A 14 47.19 -26.71 -2.77
CA ALA A 14 46.98 -25.72 -1.72
C ALA A 14 46.81 -24.30 -2.30
N LEU A 15 47.56 -23.94 -3.34
CA LEU A 15 47.37 -22.66 -4.03
C LEU A 15 46.02 -22.53 -4.73
N MET A 16 45.54 -23.59 -5.35
CA MET A 16 44.22 -23.61 -5.98
C MET A 16 43.08 -23.52 -4.94
N LEU A 17 43.22 -24.16 -3.79
CA LEU A 17 42.24 -24.08 -2.70
C LEU A 17 42.18 -22.68 -2.08
N LEU A 18 43.31 -21.97 -1.99
CA LEU A 18 43.33 -20.56 -1.53
C LEU A 18 42.64 -19.61 -2.52
N GLY A 19 42.71 -19.90 -3.81
CA GLY A 19 41.98 -19.12 -4.84
C GLY A 19 40.45 -19.23 -4.79
N LEU A 20 39.93 -20.36 -4.30
CA LEU A 20 38.50 -20.57 -4.17
C LEU A 20 37.86 -19.85 -2.96
N LEU A 21 38.70 -19.48 -1.97
CA LEU A 21 38.24 -18.74 -0.79
C LEU A 21 38.13 -17.21 -1.01
N SER A 22 38.67 -16.69 -2.09
CA SER A 22 38.66 -15.26 -2.43
C SER A 22 37.39 -14.84 -3.21
N GLY A 23 36.48 -15.77 -3.55
CA GLY A 23 35.34 -15.54 -4.42
C GLY A 23 34.08 -15.04 -3.73
N CYS A 24 33.99 -15.03 -2.41
CA CYS A 24 32.86 -14.49 -1.67
C CYS A 24 33.18 -13.11 -1.09
N GLY A 25 33.49 -12.15 -1.95
CA GLY A 25 33.33 -10.75 -1.62
C GLY A 25 31.83 -10.49 -1.54
N GLU A 26 31.28 -10.41 -0.33
CA GLU A 26 30.00 -9.83 -0.07
C GLU A 26 30.00 -8.45 -0.73
N LYS A 27 29.33 -8.32 -1.89
CA LYS A 27 28.98 -7.00 -2.39
C LYS A 27 28.16 -6.39 -1.26
N LYS A 28 28.74 -5.46 -0.51
CA LYS A 28 27.93 -4.50 0.26
C LYS A 28 26.95 -3.96 -0.75
N GLN A 29 25.71 -4.44 -0.69
CA GLN A 29 24.60 -3.83 -1.36
C GLN A 29 24.53 -2.45 -0.74
N GLY A 30 25.15 -1.47 -1.41
CA GLY A 30 25.01 -0.07 -1.04
C GLY A 30 23.53 0.21 -1.01
N ASP A 31 23.10 1.18 -0.22
CA ASP A 31 21.74 1.74 -0.21
C ASP A 31 21.41 2.35 -1.59
N GLU A 32 21.47 1.54 -2.64
CA GLU A 32 20.93 1.92 -3.94
C GLU A 32 19.41 1.97 -3.76
N LYS A 33 18.90 3.18 -3.64
CA LYS A 33 17.46 3.40 -3.63
C LYS A 33 16.87 2.77 -4.89
N PHE A 34 15.97 1.82 -4.69
CA PHE A 34 15.20 1.29 -5.81
C PHE A 34 14.39 2.44 -6.41
N VAL A 35 14.59 2.71 -7.70
CA VAL A 35 13.87 3.74 -8.43
C VAL A 35 13.00 3.05 -9.47
N LEU A 36 11.69 3.15 -9.30
CA LEU A 36 10.71 2.71 -10.27
C LEU A 36 10.27 3.91 -11.12
N ASN A 37 10.55 3.86 -12.42
CA ASN A 37 10.04 4.86 -13.36
C ASN A 37 8.73 4.34 -13.97
N VAL A 38 7.64 5.04 -13.70
CA VAL A 38 6.30 4.71 -14.23
C VAL A 38 5.90 5.77 -15.24
N SER A 39 5.38 5.34 -16.40
CA SER A 39 4.80 6.23 -17.39
C SER A 39 3.28 6.15 -17.29
N VAL A 40 2.63 7.30 -17.27
CA VAL A 40 1.17 7.44 -17.37
C VAL A 40 0.81 7.97 -18.76
N CYS A 41 -0.37 7.62 -19.25
CA CYS A 41 -0.76 7.94 -20.63
C CYS A 41 -1.27 9.37 -20.80
N ASN A 42 -1.89 9.93 -19.75
CA ASN A 42 -2.50 11.26 -19.78
C ASN A 42 -1.88 12.18 -18.72
N VAL A 43 -2.19 13.47 -18.85
CA VAL A 43 -1.84 14.45 -17.82
C VAL A 43 -2.79 14.25 -16.63
N ILE A 44 -2.24 14.10 -15.45
CA ILE A 44 -3.01 14.01 -14.20
C ILE A 44 -3.37 15.43 -13.76
N ASP A 45 -4.64 15.75 -13.75
CA ASP A 45 -5.13 17.09 -13.41
C ASP A 45 -5.07 17.37 -11.91
N SER A 46 -5.25 16.35 -11.07
CA SER A 46 -5.25 16.49 -9.61
C SER A 46 -4.68 15.26 -8.92
N LEU A 47 -3.91 15.49 -7.88
CA LEU A 47 -3.48 14.47 -6.91
C LEU A 47 -4.29 14.53 -5.60
N ASP A 48 -5.44 15.19 -5.62
CA ASP A 48 -6.41 15.16 -4.53
C ASP A 48 -7.40 14.00 -4.76
N PRO A 49 -7.41 12.97 -3.90
CA PRO A 49 -8.29 11.81 -4.08
C PRO A 49 -9.79 12.15 -4.11
N ALA A 50 -10.20 13.22 -3.43
CA ALA A 50 -11.60 13.65 -3.43
C ALA A 50 -12.03 14.24 -4.79
N MET A 51 -11.08 14.73 -5.59
CA MET A 51 -11.34 15.43 -6.86
C MET A 51 -11.00 14.58 -8.08
N ASN A 52 -10.55 13.36 -7.88
CA ASN A 52 -10.12 12.50 -8.97
C ASN A 52 -11.28 11.99 -9.84
N THR A 53 -11.14 12.14 -11.14
CA THR A 53 -12.03 11.53 -12.16
C THR A 53 -11.24 10.77 -13.23
N ASP A 54 -9.94 10.55 -13.02
CA ASP A 54 -9.01 10.02 -14.01
C ASP A 54 -8.41 8.69 -13.54
N THR A 55 -8.50 7.66 -14.38
CA THR A 55 -7.95 6.33 -14.12
C THR A 55 -6.43 6.30 -14.08
N ASP A 56 -5.73 7.22 -14.77
CA ASP A 56 -4.26 7.31 -14.66
C ASP A 56 -3.83 7.80 -13.28
N ALA A 57 -4.60 8.72 -12.67
CA ALA A 57 -4.38 9.17 -11.30
C ALA A 57 -4.61 8.05 -10.28
N ASP A 58 -5.55 7.13 -10.53
CA ASP A 58 -5.77 5.97 -9.64
C ASP A 58 -4.50 5.14 -9.45
N SER A 59 -3.72 4.94 -10.53
CA SER A 59 -2.44 4.22 -10.44
C SER A 59 -1.44 4.90 -9.50
N VAL A 60 -1.45 6.24 -9.45
CA VAL A 60 -0.63 7.02 -8.53
C VAL A 60 -1.18 6.94 -7.10
N PHE A 61 -2.51 6.99 -6.94
CA PHE A 61 -3.15 6.88 -5.61
C PHE A 61 -2.91 5.53 -4.97
N TYR A 62 -2.92 4.43 -5.72
CA TYR A 62 -2.55 3.10 -5.21
C TYR A 62 -1.12 3.05 -4.65
N ALA A 63 -0.23 3.92 -5.14
CA ALA A 63 1.15 4.02 -4.63
C ALA A 63 1.30 5.00 -3.45
N LEU A 64 0.43 6.00 -3.34
CA LEU A 64 0.53 7.07 -2.33
C LEU A 64 -0.34 6.83 -1.10
N TYR A 65 -1.51 6.21 -1.28
CA TYR A 65 -2.54 6.07 -0.24
C TYR A 65 -2.88 4.61 0.04
N GLU A 66 -3.47 4.40 1.19
CA GLU A 66 -3.94 3.09 1.63
C GLU A 66 -5.34 3.21 2.21
N ASN A 67 -6.23 2.32 1.77
CA ASN A 67 -7.59 2.24 2.27
C ASN A 67 -7.68 1.37 3.54
N LEU A 68 -8.85 1.38 4.20
CA LEU A 68 -9.13 0.44 5.31
C LEU A 68 -8.98 -1.01 4.86
N MET A 69 -9.55 -1.33 3.71
CA MET A 69 -9.49 -2.64 3.06
C MET A 69 -8.98 -2.48 1.63
N ARG A 70 -8.40 -3.53 1.07
CA ARG A 70 -7.94 -3.61 -0.32
C ARG A 70 -8.74 -4.65 -1.08
N GLU A 71 -9.01 -4.37 -2.33
CA GLU A 71 -9.35 -5.41 -3.28
C GLU A 71 -8.07 -6.17 -3.69
N SER A 72 -8.17 -7.49 -3.72
CA SER A 72 -7.09 -8.38 -4.13
C SER A 72 -7.65 -9.39 -5.12
N ASP A 73 -7.01 -9.49 -6.28
CA ASP A 73 -7.25 -10.55 -7.25
C ASP A 73 -6.10 -11.56 -7.11
N ASP A 74 -6.43 -12.80 -6.82
CA ASP A 74 -5.47 -13.91 -6.73
C ASP A 74 -5.17 -14.56 -8.09
N GLY A 75 -5.67 -13.97 -9.18
CA GLY A 75 -5.55 -14.48 -10.54
C GLY A 75 -6.60 -15.52 -10.91
N SER A 76 -7.55 -15.83 -10.02
CA SER A 76 -8.70 -16.70 -10.32
C SER A 76 -9.84 -15.97 -11.03
N GLY A 77 -9.80 -14.62 -11.03
CA GLY A 77 -10.86 -13.73 -11.49
C GLY A 77 -11.90 -13.45 -10.41
N GLU A 78 -11.69 -13.94 -9.19
CA GLU A 78 -12.50 -13.57 -8.02
C GLU A 78 -11.81 -12.48 -7.23
N VAL A 79 -12.49 -11.32 -7.09
CA VAL A 79 -12.01 -10.21 -6.28
C VAL A 79 -12.36 -10.46 -4.82
N THR A 80 -11.36 -10.47 -3.96
CA THR A 80 -11.50 -10.63 -2.51
C THR A 80 -11.08 -9.36 -1.78
N LEU A 81 -11.68 -9.11 -0.60
CA LEU A 81 -11.25 -8.04 0.29
C LEU A 81 -10.16 -8.53 1.23
N THR A 82 -9.05 -7.81 1.26
CA THR A 82 -7.93 -8.03 2.18
C THR A 82 -7.70 -6.82 3.06
N ASN A 83 -6.96 -7.00 4.14
CA ASN A 83 -6.66 -5.93 5.08
C ASN A 83 -5.71 -4.88 4.49
N GLY A 84 -6.16 -3.63 4.44
CA GLY A 84 -5.35 -2.44 4.16
C GLY A 84 -4.80 -1.82 5.45
N MET A 85 -5.21 -0.59 5.78
CA MET A 85 -4.90 0.06 7.07
C MET A 85 -5.62 -0.58 8.25
N ALA A 86 -6.77 -1.24 8.03
CA ALA A 86 -7.40 -2.05 9.06
C ALA A 86 -6.60 -3.33 9.29
N LYS A 87 -6.39 -3.68 10.55
CA LYS A 87 -5.87 -4.98 11.00
C LYS A 87 -6.97 -6.03 10.94
N GLU A 88 -8.17 -5.64 11.34
CA GLU A 88 -9.36 -6.48 11.42
C GLU A 88 -10.61 -5.60 11.38
N TYR A 89 -11.74 -6.19 11.03
CA TYR A 89 -13.03 -5.55 11.14
C TYR A 89 -14.09 -6.53 11.65
N THR A 90 -15.19 -5.98 12.16
CA THR A 90 -16.41 -6.72 12.51
C THR A 90 -17.61 -6.10 11.82
N GLU A 91 -18.60 -6.93 11.56
CA GLU A 91 -19.84 -6.57 10.92
C GLU A 91 -21.00 -6.96 11.83
N GLU A 92 -21.96 -6.08 11.99
CA GLU A 92 -23.16 -6.29 12.78
C GLU A 92 -24.38 -5.75 12.03
N THR A 93 -25.35 -6.61 11.75
CA THR A 93 -26.62 -6.21 11.14
C THR A 93 -27.57 -5.75 12.24
N ASN A 94 -28.05 -4.52 12.12
CA ASN A 94 -28.99 -3.90 13.05
C ASN A 94 -30.46 -4.32 12.76
N TYR A 95 -31.35 -4.06 13.70
CA TYR A 95 -32.79 -4.39 13.57
C TYR A 95 -33.49 -3.64 12.43
N ASP A 96 -32.99 -2.47 12.03
CA ASP A 96 -33.50 -1.66 10.94
C ASP A 96 -32.97 -2.08 9.56
N GLY A 97 -32.15 -3.11 9.52
CA GLY A 97 -31.48 -3.61 8.31
C GLY A 97 -30.19 -2.88 7.93
N SER A 98 -29.80 -1.86 8.66
CA SER A 98 -28.49 -1.24 8.48
C SER A 98 -27.36 -2.15 8.96
N VAL A 99 -26.14 -1.92 8.48
CA VAL A 99 -24.97 -2.70 8.87
C VAL A 99 -23.94 -1.78 9.51
N THR A 100 -23.48 -2.14 10.69
CA THR A 100 -22.41 -1.45 11.39
C THR A 100 -21.09 -2.17 11.17
N TYR A 101 -20.13 -1.49 10.56
CA TYR A 101 -18.75 -1.95 10.41
C TYR A 101 -17.85 -1.29 11.45
N ARG A 102 -17.07 -2.07 12.18
CA ARG A 102 -16.07 -1.58 13.14
C ARG A 102 -14.70 -2.02 12.67
N PHE A 103 -13.82 -1.06 12.40
CA PHE A 103 -12.45 -1.31 11.96
C PHE A 103 -11.46 -1.05 13.08
N THR A 104 -10.51 -1.98 13.28
CA THR A 104 -9.36 -1.78 14.16
C THR A 104 -8.15 -1.46 13.31
N LEU A 105 -7.58 -0.26 13.44
CA LEU A 105 -6.42 0.14 12.66
C LEU A 105 -5.15 -0.59 13.10
N ARG A 106 -4.21 -0.77 12.18
CA ARG A 106 -2.86 -1.28 12.50
C ARG A 106 -2.13 -0.29 13.39
N SER A 107 -1.53 -0.76 14.48
CA SER A 107 -0.74 0.11 15.38
C SER A 107 0.52 0.69 14.73
N THR A 108 0.98 0.09 13.61
CA THR A 108 2.15 0.50 12.85
C THR A 108 1.84 1.49 11.74
N ALA A 109 0.55 1.81 11.50
CA ALA A 109 0.15 2.75 10.46
C ALA A 109 0.73 4.15 10.72
N ARG A 110 1.43 4.69 9.72
CA ARG A 110 2.08 6.00 9.77
C ARG A 110 1.91 6.74 8.46
N TRP A 111 1.82 8.05 8.55
CA TRP A 111 2.01 8.94 7.42
C TRP A 111 3.48 8.97 6.97
N SER A 112 3.75 9.53 5.79
CA SER A 112 5.11 9.64 5.24
C SER A 112 6.05 10.52 6.08
N ASP A 113 5.51 11.40 6.90
CA ASP A 113 6.26 12.24 7.86
C ASP A 113 6.52 11.53 9.20
N GLY A 114 5.96 10.31 9.38
CA GLY A 114 6.10 9.50 10.59
C GLY A 114 4.97 9.65 11.61
N GLU A 115 4.05 10.60 11.43
CA GLU A 115 2.88 10.75 12.29
C GLU A 115 1.98 9.52 12.22
N LYS A 116 1.27 9.26 13.31
CA LYS A 116 0.39 8.09 13.41
C LYS A 116 -0.90 8.31 12.63
N VAL A 117 -1.28 7.35 11.80
CA VAL A 117 -2.61 7.33 11.19
C VAL A 117 -3.64 6.93 12.23
N THR A 118 -4.73 7.68 12.31
CA THR A 118 -5.80 7.54 13.30
C THR A 118 -7.17 7.35 12.64
N ALA A 119 -8.19 7.04 13.43
CA ALA A 119 -9.56 6.98 12.93
C ALA A 119 -10.05 8.36 12.46
N ASP A 120 -9.59 9.43 13.08
CA ASP A 120 -9.98 10.80 12.72
C ASP A 120 -9.56 11.17 11.31
N ASP A 121 -8.45 10.62 10.80
CA ASP A 121 -8.00 10.84 9.42
C ASP A 121 -9.01 10.28 8.42
N PHE A 122 -9.59 9.10 8.69
CA PHE A 122 -10.63 8.50 7.86
C PHE A 122 -11.95 9.27 7.96
N VAL A 123 -12.34 9.65 9.17
CA VAL A 123 -13.54 10.47 9.40
C VAL A 123 -13.44 11.78 8.64
N TYR A 124 -12.31 12.47 8.75
CA TYR A 124 -12.05 13.71 8.02
C TYR A 124 -12.14 13.52 6.50
N ALA A 125 -11.50 12.47 5.97
CA ALA A 125 -11.51 12.19 4.54
C ALA A 125 -12.93 11.94 4.01
N TRP A 126 -13.74 11.18 4.73
CA TRP A 126 -15.12 10.86 4.35
C TRP A 126 -16.04 12.08 4.48
N GLN A 127 -15.92 12.84 5.57
CA GLN A 127 -16.66 14.09 5.73
C GLN A 127 -16.33 15.08 4.62
N ARG A 128 -15.04 15.24 4.32
CA ARG A 128 -14.58 16.11 3.23
C ARG A 128 -15.13 15.67 1.88
N LEU A 129 -15.15 14.36 1.60
CA LEU A 129 -15.70 13.81 0.36
C LEU A 129 -17.21 14.08 0.23
N ALA A 130 -17.96 13.98 1.33
CA ALA A 130 -19.41 14.21 1.37
C ALA A 130 -19.76 15.71 1.40
N ASP A 131 -18.87 16.59 1.88
CA ASP A 131 -19.13 18.02 2.10
C ASP A 131 -19.48 18.74 0.78
N PRO A 132 -20.64 19.43 0.70
CA PRO A 132 -20.98 20.28 -0.45
C PRO A 132 -19.92 21.31 -0.81
N ALA A 133 -19.21 21.85 0.18
CA ALA A 133 -18.19 22.86 -0.03
C ALA A 133 -16.93 22.32 -0.72
N THR A 134 -16.67 21.02 -0.65
CA THR A 134 -15.60 20.34 -1.41
C THR A 134 -15.95 20.22 -2.88
N ASP A 135 -17.24 20.16 -3.21
CA ASP A 135 -17.76 19.96 -4.59
C ASP A 135 -17.13 18.73 -5.29
N SER A 136 -16.92 17.67 -4.52
CA SER A 136 -16.32 16.46 -5.05
C SER A 136 -17.23 15.79 -6.09
N PRO A 137 -16.73 15.42 -7.27
CA PRO A 137 -17.49 14.63 -8.25
C PRO A 137 -17.83 13.22 -7.73
N ASN A 138 -17.10 12.75 -6.72
CA ASN A 138 -17.21 11.40 -6.17
C ASN A 138 -18.03 11.35 -4.87
N HIS A 139 -18.64 12.45 -4.45
CA HIS A 139 -19.39 12.52 -3.18
C HIS A 139 -20.44 11.40 -3.03
N ALA A 140 -21.05 10.97 -4.15
CA ALA A 140 -22.10 9.94 -4.16
C ALA A 140 -21.62 8.57 -3.68
N LEU A 141 -20.31 8.29 -3.66
CA LEU A 141 -19.74 7.08 -3.08
C LEU A 141 -20.07 6.95 -1.59
N MET A 142 -20.31 8.09 -0.91
CA MET A 142 -20.65 8.12 0.51
C MET A 142 -22.17 8.00 0.77
N SER A 143 -23.00 7.91 -0.28
CA SER A 143 -24.49 7.90 -0.12
C SER A 143 -25.04 6.70 0.65
N VAL A 144 -24.24 5.63 0.77
CA VAL A 144 -24.59 4.43 1.55
C VAL A 144 -24.24 4.54 3.04
N VAL A 145 -23.55 5.62 3.43
CA VAL A 145 -23.09 5.84 4.80
C VAL A 145 -24.13 6.68 5.55
N ALA A 146 -24.51 6.21 6.73
CA ALA A 146 -25.45 6.94 7.58
C ALA A 146 -24.95 8.36 7.89
N GLY A 147 -25.84 9.35 7.80
CA GLY A 147 -25.52 10.76 7.98
C GLY A 147 -25.06 11.49 6.72
N TYR A 148 -24.90 10.81 5.58
CA TYR A 148 -24.55 11.47 4.32
C TYR A 148 -25.55 12.56 3.93
N ASP A 149 -26.86 12.26 3.98
CA ASP A 149 -27.91 13.21 3.61
C ASP A 149 -27.95 14.42 4.55
N ASP A 150 -27.63 14.23 5.83
CA ASP A 150 -27.52 15.33 6.80
C ASP A 150 -26.36 16.28 6.43
N VAL A 151 -25.20 15.73 6.06
CA VAL A 151 -24.03 16.51 5.63
C VAL A 151 -24.32 17.28 4.34
N ARG A 152 -25.02 16.62 3.38
CA ARG A 152 -25.41 17.26 2.11
C ARG A 152 -26.56 18.23 2.22
N GLY A 153 -27.25 18.27 3.36
CA GLY A 153 -28.45 19.09 3.57
C GLY A 153 -29.66 18.59 2.75
N THR A 154 -29.65 17.34 2.34
CA THR A 154 -30.71 16.69 1.56
C THR A 154 -31.59 15.77 2.43
N GLY A 155 -31.20 15.55 3.69
CA GLY A 155 -31.97 14.77 4.65
C GLY A 155 -33.35 15.37 4.93
N GLU A 156 -34.33 14.52 5.16
CA GLU A 156 -35.67 14.96 5.61
C GLU A 156 -35.54 15.70 6.95
N ARG A 157 -36.06 16.92 7.02
CA ARG A 157 -36.11 17.74 8.24
C ARG A 157 -37.41 17.44 9.01
#